data_4b2eca1593d17b12feacc68272891824
#
_entry.id   4b2eca1593d17b12feacc68272891824
#
_cell.length_a   1.000
_cell.length_b   1.000
_cell.length_c   1.000
_cell.angle_alpha   90.00
_cell.angle_beta   90.00
_cell.angle_gamma   90.00
#
_symmetry.space_group_name_H-M   'P 1'
#
loop_
_entity.id
_entity.type
_entity.pdbx_description
1 polymer ?
#
loop_
_entity_poly.entity_id
_entity_poly.type
_entity_poly.pdbx_seq_one_letter_code
_entity_poly.pdbx_strand_id
1 'polypeptide(L)'
;TIDEEFKKEWPNGLSAEDVVYPTDNHDDLALINYTSGSTGNPKGVMLTHKNLSGNIDFACKKIPHQPGDKMMSMLPIAHMFGLAFEFLYQVCDGAELYFLTKAPTPSTLMKAFAQVHPFMILTVPLVIEKIIKGKVLPVINKPLMRVLWKTPRIKNLLHKKVSGSLLQAFGGKLRHLIIGGAALNEEVES
;
A
#
# COMPACT_ATOMS: atom_id res chain seq x y z
N THR A 1 14.66 -24.71 9.08
CA THR A 1 14.17 -23.35 8.79
C THR A 1 14.87 -22.80 7.56
N ILE A 2 14.33 -21.74 6.94
CA ILE A 2 14.99 -21.05 5.80
C ILE A 2 16.40 -20.60 6.19
N ASP A 3 16.58 -20.09 7.40
CA ASP A 3 17.88 -19.66 7.91
C ASP A 3 18.91 -20.79 8.04
N GLU A 4 18.46 -22.00 8.39
CA GLU A 4 19.34 -23.18 8.48
C GLU A 4 19.75 -23.66 7.10
N GLU A 5 18.81 -23.66 6.14
CA GLU A 5 19.07 -24.01 4.75
C GLU A 5 20.02 -23.00 4.10
N PHE A 6 19.78 -21.70 4.32
CA PHE A 6 20.63 -20.63 3.84
C PHE A 6 22.05 -20.74 4.40
N LYS A 7 22.21 -20.94 5.72
CA LYS A 7 23.55 -21.13 6.34
C LYS A 7 24.26 -22.39 5.87
N LYS A 8 23.52 -23.42 5.49
CA LYS A 8 24.11 -24.66 4.95
C LYS A 8 24.65 -24.43 3.54
N GLU A 9 23.93 -23.70 2.71
CA GLU A 9 24.32 -23.41 1.33
C GLU A 9 25.37 -22.28 1.25
N TRP A 10 25.25 -21.31 2.13
CA TRP A 10 26.10 -20.10 2.21
C TRP A 10 26.73 -19.95 3.60
N PRO A 11 27.64 -20.83 4.01
CA PRO A 11 28.19 -20.84 5.37
C PRO A 11 29.00 -19.58 5.70
N ASN A 12 29.58 -18.91 4.71
CA ASN A 12 30.33 -17.67 4.84
C ASN A 12 29.51 -16.41 4.52
N GLY A 13 28.18 -16.55 4.34
CA GLY A 13 27.30 -15.50 3.86
C GLY A 13 27.30 -15.39 2.33
N LEU A 14 26.28 -14.75 1.80
CA LEU A 14 26.12 -14.46 0.37
C LEU A 14 26.91 -13.20 0.02
N SER A 15 27.77 -13.26 -0.98
CA SER A 15 28.47 -12.10 -1.55
C SER A 15 27.81 -11.65 -2.86
N ALA A 16 28.12 -10.46 -3.33
CA ALA A 16 27.61 -9.97 -4.62
C ALA A 16 28.09 -10.82 -5.80
N GLU A 17 29.25 -11.50 -5.65
CA GLU A 17 29.83 -12.36 -6.67
C GLU A 17 29.10 -13.71 -6.79
N ASP A 18 28.40 -14.12 -5.74
CA ASP A 18 27.61 -15.35 -5.71
C ASP A 18 26.27 -15.19 -6.43
N VAL A 19 25.84 -13.94 -6.70
CA VAL A 19 24.56 -13.64 -7.32
C VAL A 19 24.71 -13.66 -8.85
N VAL A 20 24.20 -14.72 -9.46
CA VAL A 20 24.11 -14.80 -10.92
C VAL A 20 22.77 -14.17 -11.35
N TYR A 21 22.85 -13.02 -12.03
CA TYR A 21 21.68 -12.42 -12.65
C TYR A 21 21.43 -13.10 -14.02
N PRO A 22 20.30 -13.79 -14.20
CA PRO A 22 19.97 -14.33 -15.50
C PRO A 22 19.81 -13.16 -16.50
N THR A 23 20.33 -13.34 -17.70
CA THR A 23 20.15 -12.40 -18.83
C THR A 23 18.83 -12.73 -19.54
N ASP A 24 17.72 -12.62 -18.83
CA ASP A 24 16.42 -12.96 -19.37
C ASP A 24 15.98 -11.93 -20.41
N ASN A 25 15.32 -12.42 -21.45
CA ASN A 25 14.66 -11.55 -22.39
C ASN A 25 13.46 -10.88 -21.71
N HIS A 26 13.38 -9.56 -21.81
CA HIS A 26 12.29 -8.78 -21.21
C HIS A 26 10.89 -9.18 -21.72
N ASP A 27 10.81 -9.80 -22.87
CA ASP A 27 9.56 -10.26 -23.47
C ASP A 27 9.18 -11.70 -23.03
N ASP A 28 10.03 -12.38 -22.24
CA ASP A 28 9.72 -13.69 -21.71
C ASP A 28 8.61 -13.63 -20.64
N LEU A 29 7.85 -14.73 -20.52
CA LEU A 29 6.76 -14.86 -19.58
C LEU A 29 7.29 -14.85 -18.14
N ALA A 30 6.88 -13.84 -17.37
CA ALA A 30 7.25 -13.72 -15.96
C ALA A 30 6.24 -14.41 -15.02
N LEU A 31 4.94 -14.25 -15.29
CA LEU A 31 3.89 -14.88 -14.51
C LEU A 31 2.55 -14.97 -15.28
N ILE A 32 1.66 -15.82 -14.80
CA ILE A 32 0.26 -15.89 -15.23
C ILE A 32 -0.63 -15.48 -14.06
N ASN A 33 -1.37 -14.38 -14.21
CA ASN A 33 -2.33 -13.91 -13.21
C ASN A 33 -3.75 -14.22 -13.64
N TYR A 34 -4.53 -14.87 -12.76
CA TYR A 34 -5.90 -15.24 -13.07
C TYR A 34 -6.89 -14.15 -12.69
N THR A 35 -7.79 -13.83 -13.62
CA THR A 35 -8.93 -12.93 -13.39
C THR A 35 -10.21 -13.76 -13.37
N SER A 36 -11.23 -13.30 -12.62
CA SER A 36 -12.52 -14.00 -12.51
C SER A 36 -13.31 -14.09 -13.82
N GLY A 37 -12.93 -13.34 -14.86
CA GLY A 37 -13.59 -13.34 -16.17
C GLY A 37 -15.07 -12.90 -16.10
N SER A 38 -15.51 -12.03 -16.99
CA SER A 38 -16.90 -11.57 -17.07
C SER A 38 -17.89 -12.71 -17.46
N THR A 39 -17.36 -13.79 -18.01
CA THR A 39 -18.12 -14.98 -18.46
C THR A 39 -18.18 -16.10 -17.42
N GLY A 40 -17.66 -15.88 -16.20
CA GLY A 40 -17.60 -16.87 -15.12
C GLY A 40 -16.40 -17.84 -15.20
N ASN A 41 -15.73 -17.94 -16.33
CA ASN A 41 -14.53 -18.77 -16.45
C ASN A 41 -13.27 -17.95 -16.13
N PRO A 42 -12.37 -18.40 -15.23
CA PRO A 42 -11.12 -17.72 -14.98
C PRO A 42 -10.26 -17.61 -16.24
N LYS A 43 -9.68 -16.43 -16.46
CA LYS A 43 -8.75 -16.18 -17.56
C LYS A 43 -7.36 -15.97 -17.02
N GLY A 44 -6.37 -16.73 -17.52
CA GLY A 44 -4.95 -16.54 -17.23
C GLY A 44 -4.39 -15.41 -18.10
N VAL A 45 -4.05 -14.29 -17.47
CA VAL A 45 -3.38 -13.17 -18.13
C VAL A 45 -1.89 -13.41 -18.07
N MET A 46 -1.26 -13.58 -19.23
CA MET A 46 0.18 -13.77 -19.37
C MET A 46 0.88 -12.42 -19.27
N LEU A 47 1.81 -12.29 -18.35
CA LEU A 47 2.58 -11.07 -18.12
C LEU A 47 4.06 -11.34 -18.29
N THR A 48 4.71 -10.50 -19.09
CA THR A 48 6.15 -10.56 -19.33
C THR A 48 6.92 -9.78 -18.26
N HIS A 49 8.24 -9.99 -18.18
CA HIS A 49 9.13 -9.19 -17.34
C HIS A 49 9.00 -7.69 -17.65
N LYS A 50 8.84 -7.32 -18.91
CA LYS A 50 8.63 -5.94 -19.36
C LYS A 50 7.33 -5.32 -18.83
N ASN A 51 6.25 -6.11 -18.75
CA ASN A 51 4.99 -5.62 -18.19
C ASN A 51 5.14 -5.27 -16.69
N LEU A 52 5.86 -6.12 -15.95
CA LEU A 52 6.09 -5.89 -14.52
C LEU A 52 7.07 -4.73 -14.28
N SER A 53 8.23 -4.77 -14.92
CA SER A 53 9.26 -3.75 -14.76
C SER A 53 8.80 -2.36 -15.17
N GLY A 54 7.96 -2.24 -16.20
CA GLY A 54 7.40 -0.96 -16.62
C GLY A 54 6.53 -0.30 -15.55
N ASN A 55 5.72 -1.09 -14.81
CA ASN A 55 4.92 -0.57 -13.70
C ASN A 55 5.81 -0.17 -12.50
N ILE A 56 6.82 -0.98 -12.20
CA ILE A 56 7.77 -0.71 -11.11
C ILE A 56 8.56 0.56 -11.41
N ASP A 57 9.13 0.68 -12.61
CA ASP A 57 9.89 1.83 -13.06
C ASP A 57 9.06 3.13 -13.02
N PHE A 58 7.79 3.05 -13.43
CA PHE A 58 6.85 4.17 -13.29
C PHE A 58 6.67 4.56 -11.82
N ALA A 59 6.46 3.59 -10.92
CA ALA A 59 6.26 3.84 -9.51
C ALA A 59 7.50 4.46 -8.85
N CYS A 60 8.70 3.91 -9.09
CA CYS A 60 9.97 4.45 -8.60
C CYS A 60 10.20 5.90 -9.05
N LYS A 61 9.81 6.25 -10.27
CA LYS A 61 9.95 7.62 -10.80
C LYS A 61 8.91 8.61 -10.29
N LYS A 62 7.68 8.15 -10.03
CA LYS A 62 6.55 9.04 -9.69
C LYS A 62 6.26 9.13 -8.20
N ILE A 63 6.60 8.11 -7.44
CA ILE A 63 6.31 8.00 -6.02
C ILE A 63 7.58 7.54 -5.29
N PRO A 64 8.72 8.24 -5.45
CA PRO A 64 9.98 7.79 -4.85
C PRO A 64 9.89 7.76 -3.33
N HIS A 65 10.49 6.75 -2.73
CA HIS A 65 10.71 6.68 -1.28
C HIS A 65 12.20 6.46 -0.99
N GLN A 66 12.56 6.52 0.28
CA GLN A 66 13.94 6.29 0.70
C GLN A 66 14.11 4.84 1.15
N PRO A 67 15.26 4.22 0.92
CA PRO A 67 15.55 2.91 1.51
C PRO A 67 15.30 2.91 3.02
N GLY A 68 14.59 1.89 3.51
CA GLY A 68 14.17 1.80 4.90
C GLY A 68 12.86 2.53 5.26
N ASP A 69 12.22 3.22 4.32
CA ASP A 69 10.85 3.69 4.52
C ASP A 69 9.91 2.50 4.71
N LYS A 70 8.98 2.61 5.66
CA LYS A 70 8.13 1.50 6.07
C LYS A 70 6.85 1.44 5.27
N MET A 71 6.56 0.29 4.72
CA MET A 71 5.35 -0.01 3.99
C MET A 71 4.57 -1.13 4.68
N MET A 72 3.24 -1.01 4.73
CA MET A 72 2.38 -2.09 5.17
C MET A 72 1.65 -2.70 3.99
N SER A 73 1.91 -3.99 3.74
CA SER A 73 1.18 -4.79 2.76
C SER A 73 -0.07 -5.37 3.40
N MET A 74 -1.23 -5.03 2.86
CA MET A 74 -2.55 -5.46 3.34
C MET A 74 -3.49 -5.92 2.23
N LEU A 75 -3.10 -5.71 0.98
CA LEU A 75 -3.82 -6.21 -0.18
C LEU A 75 -3.37 -7.64 -0.50
N PRO A 76 -4.24 -8.47 -1.09
CA PRO A 76 -3.84 -9.80 -1.55
C PRO A 76 -2.77 -9.70 -2.64
N ILE A 77 -1.61 -10.32 -2.41
CA ILE A 77 -0.50 -10.40 -3.40
C ILE A 77 -0.94 -11.18 -4.65
N ALA A 78 -1.95 -12.04 -4.55
CA ALA A 78 -2.53 -12.71 -5.70
C ALA A 78 -3.18 -11.75 -6.72
N HIS A 79 -3.51 -10.52 -6.33
CA HIS A 79 -3.99 -9.47 -7.23
C HIS A 79 -2.82 -8.61 -7.71
N MET A 80 -2.81 -8.28 -9.01
CA MET A 80 -1.72 -7.51 -9.64
C MET A 80 -1.45 -6.17 -8.96
N PHE A 81 -2.47 -5.48 -8.45
CA PHE A 81 -2.27 -4.22 -7.75
C PHE A 81 -1.44 -4.40 -6.46
N GLY A 82 -1.75 -5.45 -5.68
CA GLY A 82 -0.95 -5.81 -4.50
C GLY A 82 0.44 -6.30 -4.88
N LEU A 83 0.54 -7.20 -5.85
CA LEU A 83 1.83 -7.74 -6.30
C LEU A 83 2.76 -6.65 -6.82
N ALA A 84 2.29 -5.82 -7.74
CA ALA A 84 3.13 -4.81 -8.39
C ALA A 84 3.53 -3.69 -7.43
N PHE A 85 2.59 -3.15 -6.65
CA PHE A 85 2.81 -1.91 -5.90
C PHE A 85 3.04 -2.10 -4.39
N GLU A 86 2.48 -3.14 -3.75
CA GLU A 86 2.79 -3.41 -2.34
C GLU A 86 4.00 -4.33 -2.16
N PHE A 87 4.37 -5.12 -3.16
CA PHE A 87 5.48 -6.04 -3.05
C PHE A 87 6.64 -5.67 -3.98
N LEU A 88 6.50 -5.88 -5.30
CA LEU A 88 7.64 -5.74 -6.23
C LEU A 88 8.24 -4.34 -6.21
N TYR A 89 7.43 -3.30 -6.33
CA TYR A 89 7.91 -1.91 -6.30
C TYR A 89 8.66 -1.61 -4.99
N GLN A 90 8.11 -2.01 -3.85
CA GLN A 90 8.70 -1.73 -2.54
C GLN A 90 10.04 -2.45 -2.34
N VAL A 91 10.13 -3.71 -2.77
CA VAL A 91 11.37 -4.49 -2.70
C VAL A 91 12.44 -3.88 -3.62
N CYS A 92 12.07 -3.51 -4.85
CA CYS A 92 13.01 -2.93 -5.80
C CYS A 92 13.55 -1.56 -5.37
N ASP A 93 12.77 -0.79 -4.60
CA ASP A 93 13.14 0.56 -4.14
C ASP A 93 13.69 0.56 -2.69
N GLY A 94 13.81 -0.62 -2.06
CA GLY A 94 14.49 -0.82 -0.76
C GLY A 94 13.66 -0.47 0.47
N ALA A 95 12.33 -0.57 0.40
CA ALA A 95 11.46 -0.35 1.54
C ALA A 95 11.47 -1.52 2.53
N GLU A 96 11.17 -1.23 3.80
CA GLU A 96 10.85 -2.24 4.80
C GLU A 96 9.40 -2.67 4.70
N LEU A 97 9.15 -3.94 4.34
CA LEU A 97 7.80 -4.48 4.18
C LEU A 97 7.29 -5.15 5.46
N TYR A 98 6.09 -4.74 5.88
CA TYR A 98 5.36 -5.32 6.99
C TYR A 98 4.06 -5.94 6.48
N PHE A 99 3.94 -7.26 6.59
CA PHE A 99 2.73 -7.97 6.14
C PHE A 99 1.68 -8.03 7.24
N LEU A 100 0.45 -7.65 6.89
CA LEU A 100 -0.68 -7.79 7.79
C LEU A 100 -1.10 -9.27 7.86
N THR A 101 -0.95 -9.88 9.02
CA THR A 101 -1.27 -11.30 9.24
C THR A 101 -2.73 -11.57 9.59
N LYS A 102 -3.53 -10.52 9.78
CA LYS A 102 -4.96 -10.60 10.15
C LYS A 102 -5.82 -9.90 9.11
N ALA A 103 -7.10 -10.26 9.08
CA ALA A 103 -8.06 -9.58 8.20
C ALA A 103 -8.01 -8.06 8.36
N PRO A 104 -8.01 -7.27 7.27
CA PRO A 104 -7.86 -5.82 7.28
C PRO A 104 -9.15 -5.11 7.75
N THR A 105 -9.51 -5.30 9.02
CA THR A 105 -10.58 -4.53 9.65
C THR A 105 -10.07 -3.15 10.09
N PRO A 106 -10.92 -2.11 10.18
CA PRO A 106 -10.49 -0.78 10.63
C PRO A 106 -9.71 -0.80 11.96
N SER A 107 -10.15 -1.63 12.93
CA SER A 107 -9.46 -1.74 14.23
C SER A 107 -8.09 -2.42 14.11
N THR A 108 -7.98 -3.46 13.29
CA THR A 108 -6.70 -4.15 13.05
C THR A 108 -5.72 -3.23 12.34
N LEU A 109 -6.18 -2.52 11.30
CA LEU A 109 -5.37 -1.58 10.54
C LEU A 109 -4.84 -0.44 11.41
N MET A 110 -5.71 0.17 12.23
CA MET A 110 -5.31 1.26 13.12
C MET A 110 -4.21 0.85 14.11
N LYS A 111 -4.30 -0.37 14.68
CA LYS A 111 -3.26 -0.93 15.55
C LYS A 111 -1.95 -1.16 14.80
N ALA A 112 -2.04 -1.72 13.60
CA ALA A 112 -0.89 -1.99 12.77
C ALA A 112 -0.20 -0.70 12.30
N PHE A 113 -0.96 0.31 11.87
CA PHE A 113 -0.42 1.62 11.51
C PHE A 113 0.29 2.31 12.69
N ALA A 114 -0.26 2.19 13.89
CA ALA A 114 0.37 2.74 15.09
C ALA A 114 1.69 2.04 15.47
N GLN A 115 1.89 0.79 15.07
CA GLN A 115 3.12 0.04 15.31
C GLN A 115 4.16 0.24 14.20
N VAL A 116 3.72 0.20 12.95
CA VAL A 116 4.61 0.27 11.78
C VAL A 116 5.00 1.70 11.44
N HIS A 117 4.08 2.65 11.62
CA HIS A 117 4.24 4.05 11.17
C HIS A 117 4.54 4.13 9.68
N PRO A 118 3.67 3.61 8.80
CA PRO A 118 3.95 3.51 7.39
C PRO A 118 4.11 4.88 6.74
N PHE A 119 5.05 4.97 5.84
CA PHE A 119 5.29 6.11 4.97
C PHE A 119 4.24 6.19 3.86
N MET A 120 3.83 5.02 3.34
CA MET A 120 2.84 4.89 2.28
C MET A 120 1.83 3.80 2.60
N ILE A 121 0.59 4.03 2.21
CA ILE A 121 -0.51 3.08 2.30
C ILE A 121 -1.12 2.94 0.91
N LEU A 122 -1.16 1.71 0.40
CA LEU A 122 -2.01 1.33 -0.73
C LEU A 122 -3.29 0.71 -0.20
N THR A 123 -4.42 1.10 -0.77
CA THR A 123 -5.70 0.59 -0.30
C THR A 123 -6.77 0.61 -1.40
N VAL A 124 -7.88 -0.04 -1.12
CA VAL A 124 -9.10 0.06 -1.93
C VAL A 124 -10.09 1.02 -1.28
N PRO A 125 -10.98 1.67 -2.06
CA PRO A 125 -11.94 2.65 -1.54
C PRO A 125 -12.70 2.17 -0.31
N LEU A 126 -13.20 0.93 -0.34
CA LEU A 126 -14.00 0.35 0.75
C LEU A 126 -13.31 0.40 2.12
N VAL A 127 -11.98 0.21 2.16
CA VAL A 127 -11.22 0.22 3.41
C VAL A 127 -11.11 1.64 3.96
N ILE A 128 -10.70 2.59 3.10
CA ILE A 128 -10.54 3.99 3.52
C ILE A 128 -11.87 4.64 3.89
N GLU A 129 -12.93 4.34 3.14
CA GLU A 129 -14.29 4.80 3.44
C GLU A 129 -14.77 4.33 4.82
N LYS A 130 -14.54 3.08 5.16
CA LYS A 130 -14.88 2.56 6.50
C LYS A 130 -14.12 3.27 7.61
N ILE A 131 -12.84 3.59 7.39
CA ILE A 131 -12.04 4.35 8.36
C ILE A 131 -12.57 5.77 8.50
N ILE A 132 -12.80 6.46 7.39
CA ILE A 132 -13.27 7.85 7.40
C ILE A 132 -14.69 7.93 7.96
N LYS A 133 -15.62 7.11 7.48
CA LYS A 133 -17.01 7.06 7.99
C LYS A 133 -17.08 6.69 9.48
N GLY A 134 -16.20 5.82 9.93
CA GLY A 134 -16.18 5.39 11.35
C GLY A 134 -15.49 6.36 12.31
N LYS A 135 -14.50 7.12 11.86
CA LYS A 135 -13.66 7.95 12.75
C LYS A 135 -13.75 9.44 12.49
N VAL A 136 -13.92 9.86 11.27
CA VAL A 136 -13.84 11.27 10.85
C VAL A 136 -15.23 11.90 10.76
N LEU A 137 -16.13 11.32 9.99
CA LEU A 137 -17.47 11.88 9.78
C LEU A 137 -18.27 12.06 11.09
N PRO A 138 -18.22 11.15 12.08
CA PRO A 138 -18.92 11.38 13.35
C PRO A 138 -18.42 12.61 14.12
N VAL A 139 -17.17 12.99 13.90
CA VAL A 139 -16.59 14.21 14.52
C VAL A 139 -17.01 15.45 13.78
N ILE A 140 -16.90 15.44 12.45
CA ILE A 140 -17.21 16.58 11.58
C ILE A 140 -18.72 16.89 11.57
N ASN A 141 -19.56 15.87 11.62
CA ASN A 141 -21.02 16.01 11.54
C ASN A 141 -21.70 16.46 12.84
N LYS A 142 -20.96 16.69 13.93
CA LYS A 142 -21.53 17.30 15.14
C LYS A 142 -22.10 18.69 14.85
N PRO A 143 -23.29 19.04 15.38
CA PRO A 143 -23.93 20.32 15.08
C PRO A 143 -23.02 21.53 15.33
N LEU A 144 -22.29 21.52 16.44
CA LEU A 144 -21.31 22.56 16.78
C LEU A 144 -20.18 22.65 15.75
N MET A 145 -19.68 21.53 15.27
CA MET A 145 -18.63 21.49 14.26
C MET A 145 -19.10 22.02 12.92
N ARG A 146 -20.35 21.74 12.53
CA ARG A 146 -20.95 22.31 11.31
C ARG A 146 -21.03 23.84 11.33
N VAL A 147 -21.35 24.43 12.48
CA VAL A 147 -21.37 25.88 12.67
C VAL A 147 -19.96 26.47 12.61
N LEU A 148 -19.03 25.85 13.31
CA LEU A 148 -17.63 26.30 13.34
C LEU A 148 -16.96 26.18 11.96
N TRP A 149 -17.34 25.18 11.16
CA TRP A 149 -16.81 24.97 9.78
C TRP A 149 -17.19 26.11 8.81
N LYS A 150 -18.29 26.82 9.07
CA LYS A 150 -18.73 27.98 8.26
C LYS A 150 -17.91 29.24 8.54
N THR A 151 -17.12 29.28 9.59
CA THR A 151 -16.32 30.44 9.97
C THR A 151 -14.91 30.34 9.39
N PRO A 152 -14.48 31.22 8.43
CA PRO A 152 -13.25 31.04 7.65
C PRO A 152 -11.98 30.89 8.49
N ARG A 153 -11.83 31.66 9.56
CA ARG A 153 -10.67 31.60 10.45
C ARG A 153 -10.61 30.30 11.26
N ILE A 154 -11.76 29.80 11.71
CA ILE A 154 -11.88 28.57 12.49
C ILE A 154 -11.76 27.35 11.57
N LYS A 155 -12.26 27.45 10.34
CA LYS A 155 -12.16 26.38 9.33
C LYS A 155 -10.72 25.92 9.14
N ASN A 156 -9.77 26.82 8.97
CA ASN A 156 -8.36 26.47 8.78
C ASN A 156 -7.75 25.76 10.00
N LEU A 157 -8.14 26.15 11.21
CA LEU A 157 -7.69 25.49 12.44
C LEU A 157 -8.29 24.08 12.57
N LEU A 158 -9.56 23.94 12.21
CA LEU A 158 -10.27 22.66 12.21
C LEU A 158 -9.69 21.70 11.16
N HIS A 159 -9.40 22.19 9.94
CA HIS A 159 -8.71 21.38 8.92
C HIS A 159 -7.37 20.85 9.44
N LYS A 160 -6.53 21.69 10.03
CA LYS A 160 -5.25 21.26 10.62
C LYS A 160 -5.45 20.21 11.71
N LYS A 161 -6.46 20.39 12.58
CA LYS A 161 -6.74 19.45 13.66
C LYS A 161 -7.26 18.10 13.14
N VAL A 162 -8.17 18.12 12.17
CA VAL A 162 -8.72 16.90 11.55
C VAL A 162 -7.64 16.18 10.75
N SER A 163 -6.89 16.89 9.92
CA SER A 163 -5.76 16.32 9.16
C SER A 163 -4.68 15.75 10.08
N GLY A 164 -4.36 16.44 11.18
CA GLY A 164 -3.42 15.92 12.18
C GLY A 164 -3.92 14.65 12.86
N SER A 165 -5.21 14.60 13.20
CA SER A 165 -5.83 13.41 13.79
C SER A 165 -5.88 12.23 12.81
N LEU A 166 -6.16 12.49 11.53
CA LEU A 166 -6.09 11.50 10.46
C LEU A 166 -4.67 10.99 10.27
N LEU A 167 -3.69 11.88 10.18
CA LEU A 167 -2.29 11.51 10.05
C LEU A 167 -1.85 10.62 11.23
N GLN A 168 -2.22 10.97 12.46
CA GLN A 168 -1.95 10.13 13.64
C GLN A 168 -2.65 8.77 13.57
N ALA A 169 -3.88 8.73 13.06
CA ALA A 169 -4.60 7.50 12.83
C ALA A 169 -3.89 6.55 11.86
N PHE A 170 -3.18 7.10 10.90
CA PHE A 170 -2.35 6.36 9.95
C PHE A 170 -0.89 6.19 10.40
N GLY A 171 -0.61 6.36 11.69
CA GLY A 171 0.72 6.14 12.26
C GLY A 171 1.63 7.39 12.29
N GLY A 172 1.16 8.56 11.86
CA GLY A 172 1.86 9.84 12.01
C GLY A 172 2.97 10.13 11.00
N LYS A 173 3.37 9.16 10.17
CA LYS A 173 4.44 9.32 9.16
C LYS A 173 3.95 9.22 7.71
N LEU A 174 2.67 9.03 7.49
CA LEU A 174 2.10 8.85 6.17
C LEU A 174 2.37 10.07 5.26
N ARG A 175 2.95 9.83 4.09
CA ARG A 175 3.18 10.82 3.03
C ARG A 175 2.32 10.54 1.80
N HIS A 176 2.10 9.25 1.48
CA HIS A 176 1.35 8.84 0.30
C HIS A 176 0.21 7.91 0.68
N LEU A 177 -0.99 8.26 0.24
CA LEU A 177 -2.16 7.41 0.29
C LEU A 177 -2.62 7.15 -1.13
N ILE A 178 -2.46 5.92 -1.60
CA ILE A 178 -2.80 5.49 -2.95
C ILE A 178 -4.06 4.64 -2.87
N ILE A 179 -5.10 5.07 -3.55
CA ILE A 179 -6.40 4.40 -3.57
C ILE A 179 -6.65 3.92 -5.00
N GLY A 180 -6.86 2.63 -5.15
CA GLY A 180 -7.06 2.02 -6.47
C GLY A 180 -8.08 0.89 -6.46
N GLY A 181 -8.35 0.35 -7.65
CA GLY A 181 -9.25 -0.79 -7.83
C GLY A 181 -10.73 -0.43 -8.02
N ALA A 182 -11.19 0.76 -7.59
CA ALA A 182 -12.55 1.27 -7.81
C ALA A 182 -12.59 2.80 -7.63
N ALA A 183 -13.69 3.44 -8.00
CA ALA A 183 -13.92 4.85 -7.72
C ALA A 183 -14.13 5.08 -6.21
N LEU A 184 -13.59 6.18 -5.69
CA LEU A 184 -13.82 6.63 -4.33
C LEU A 184 -15.20 7.31 -4.23
N ASN A 185 -15.85 7.17 -3.07
CA ASN A 185 -17.12 7.84 -2.81
C ASN A 185 -16.89 9.36 -2.69
N GLU A 186 -17.71 10.18 -3.40
CA GLU A 186 -17.58 11.64 -3.43
C GLU A 186 -17.64 12.30 -2.04
N GLU A 187 -18.42 11.74 -1.10
CA GLU A 187 -18.50 12.23 0.28
C GLU A 187 -17.17 12.07 1.05
N VAL A 188 -16.35 11.13 0.62
CA VAL A 188 -15.04 10.83 1.23
C VAL A 188 -13.90 11.58 0.54
N GLU A 189 -14.08 11.90 -0.74
CA GLU A 189 -13.12 12.66 -1.54
C GLU A 189 -13.15 14.16 -1.23
N SER A 190 -14.34 14.72 -0.92
CA SER A 190 -14.57 16.15 -0.64
C SER A 190 -14.14 16.57 0.77
#